data_92590170c31e12adadee460c5e01dee0
#
_entry.id   92590170c31e12adadee460c5e01dee0
#
_cell.length_a   1.000
_cell.length_b   1.000
_cell.length_c   1.000
_cell.angle_alpha   90.00
_cell.angle_beta   90.00
_cell.angle_gamma   90.00
#
_symmetry.space_group_name_H-M   'P 1'
#
loop_
_entity.id
_entity.type
_entity.pdbx_description
1 polymer ?
#
loop_
_entity_poly.entity_id
_entity_poly.type
_entity_poly.pdbx_seq_one_letter_code
_entity_poly.pdbx_strand_id
1 'polypeptide(L)'
;MQSTPTPPAPSMIATAERLLSDRFTSSIRFGDGIDMSSSKRSLVYRFPIVEGSHETPASVIVKVVNPTEKAPYDPAIADTPAWTLFNEWAALQFLQQMPGGDGLAPRLYTADKTSGMLIIEDLGEGKHLDQFLLDNDAQAAEQALLDFAIVHGRLHTLTMQHSEEFAHLANRRRRCT
;
A
#
# COMPACT_ATOMS: atom_id res chain seq x y z
N MET A 1 12.75 2.96 -21.87
CA MET A 1 13.40 4.09 -21.16
C MET A 1 13.13 3.90 -19.70
N GLN A 2 14.12 3.48 -18.91
CA GLN A 2 14.01 3.42 -17.46
C GLN A 2 14.04 4.86 -16.95
N SER A 3 12.99 5.26 -16.24
CA SER A 3 12.96 6.56 -15.56
C SER A 3 14.06 6.59 -14.51
N THR A 4 14.82 7.66 -14.44
CA THR A 4 15.80 7.86 -13.35
C THR A 4 15.04 7.83 -12.02
N PRO A 5 15.51 7.05 -11.02
CA PRO A 5 14.86 7.01 -9.71
C PRO A 5 14.73 8.41 -9.13
N THR A 6 13.53 8.77 -8.67
CA THR A 6 13.29 10.06 -8.04
C THR A 6 13.55 9.92 -6.54
N PRO A 7 14.50 10.67 -5.96
CA PRO A 7 14.70 10.60 -4.53
C PRO A 7 13.48 11.13 -3.77
N PRO A 8 13.14 10.53 -2.62
CA PRO A 8 12.03 10.97 -1.80
C PRO A 8 12.27 12.38 -1.25
N ALA A 9 11.22 13.21 -1.27
CA ALA A 9 11.31 14.56 -0.73
C ALA A 9 11.52 14.54 0.80
N PRO A 10 12.41 15.38 1.37
CA PRO A 10 12.65 15.40 2.83
C PRO A 10 11.38 15.65 3.65
N SER A 11 10.46 16.47 3.17
CA SER A 11 9.16 16.72 3.84
C SER A 11 8.25 15.48 3.86
N MET A 12 8.31 14.66 2.84
CA MET A 12 7.59 13.39 2.77
C MET A 12 8.15 12.40 3.80
N ILE A 13 9.47 12.27 3.90
CA ILE A 13 10.15 11.42 4.88
C ILE A 13 9.76 11.84 6.29
N ALA A 14 9.89 13.13 6.63
CA ALA A 14 9.55 13.65 7.95
C ALA A 14 8.07 13.41 8.31
N THR A 15 7.15 13.52 7.34
CA THR A 15 5.73 13.22 7.56
C THR A 15 5.52 11.74 7.84
N ALA A 16 6.14 10.86 7.08
CA ALA A 16 6.01 9.42 7.25
C ALA A 16 6.60 8.95 8.59
N GLU A 17 7.78 9.44 8.98
CA GLU A 17 8.41 9.16 10.27
C GLU A 17 7.50 9.60 11.43
N ARG A 18 6.93 10.80 11.36
CA ARG A 18 5.99 11.30 12.37
C ARG A 18 4.76 10.41 12.48
N LEU A 19 4.10 10.09 11.36
CA LEU A 19 2.91 9.24 11.34
C LEU A 19 3.16 7.86 11.93
N LEU A 20 4.31 7.25 11.64
CA LEU A 20 4.69 5.97 12.23
C LEU A 20 5.07 6.09 13.70
N SER A 21 5.75 7.18 14.08
CA SER A 21 6.09 7.44 15.48
C SER A 21 4.82 7.56 16.34
N ASP A 22 3.81 8.25 15.83
CA ASP A 22 2.49 8.35 16.48
C ASP A 22 1.81 6.97 16.58
N ARG A 23 1.92 6.15 15.53
CA ARG A 23 1.31 4.80 15.47
C ARG A 23 1.94 3.81 16.44
N PHE A 24 3.27 3.84 16.59
CA PHE A 24 4.03 2.91 17.43
C PHE A 24 4.41 3.50 18.80
N THR A 25 4.03 4.75 19.05
CA THR A 25 4.36 5.48 20.30
C THR A 25 5.87 5.42 20.61
N SER A 26 6.68 5.54 19.54
CA SER A 26 8.14 5.42 19.58
C SER A 26 8.76 6.32 18.53
N SER A 27 9.95 6.86 18.79
CA SER A 27 10.73 7.57 17.75
C SER A 27 11.04 6.63 16.61
N ILE A 28 10.73 7.05 15.37
CA ILE A 28 11.03 6.26 14.17
C ILE A 28 11.88 7.09 13.23
N ARG A 29 12.95 6.47 12.73
CA ARG A 29 13.82 7.03 11.70
C ARG A 29 13.99 6.04 10.56
N PHE A 30 13.91 6.58 9.36
CA PHE A 30 14.15 5.83 8.13
C PHE A 30 15.63 5.88 7.73
N GLY A 31 16.09 4.79 7.13
CA GLY A 31 17.31 4.78 6.32
C GLY A 31 17.04 5.26 4.88
N ASP A 32 17.96 4.95 3.98
CA ASP A 32 17.85 5.36 2.58
C ASP A 32 16.65 4.67 1.90
N GLY A 33 15.80 5.50 1.29
CA GLY A 33 14.61 5.03 0.58
C GLY A 33 14.93 4.51 -0.81
N ILE A 34 14.31 3.39 -1.18
CA ILE A 34 14.38 2.80 -2.52
C ILE A 34 13.11 3.15 -3.29
N ASP A 35 13.24 3.82 -4.44
CA ASP A 35 12.11 4.12 -5.33
C ASP A 35 11.62 2.81 -6.01
N MET A 36 10.37 2.46 -5.75
CA MET A 36 9.67 1.31 -6.32
C MET A 36 8.52 1.72 -7.24
N SER A 37 8.46 3.00 -7.64
CA SER A 37 7.37 3.55 -8.43
C SER A 37 7.31 2.92 -9.81
N SER A 38 6.25 2.18 -10.12
CA SER A 38 6.00 1.58 -11.43
C SER A 38 5.07 2.43 -12.31
N SER A 39 4.45 3.47 -11.75
CA SER A 39 3.51 4.33 -12.46
C SER A 39 3.71 5.81 -12.06
N LYS A 40 3.15 6.72 -12.89
CA LYS A 40 3.16 8.16 -12.59
C LYS A 40 2.03 8.60 -11.64
N ARG A 41 1.14 7.68 -11.25
CA ARG A 41 -0.04 8.01 -10.42
C ARG A 41 0.30 8.14 -8.94
N SER A 42 1.23 7.33 -8.47
CA SER A 42 1.71 7.36 -7.09
C SER A 42 3.22 7.16 -7.05
N LEU A 43 3.84 7.80 -6.09
CA LEU A 43 5.21 7.53 -5.69
C LEU A 43 5.18 6.41 -4.65
N VAL A 44 6.03 5.42 -4.82
CA VAL A 44 6.13 4.26 -3.93
C VAL A 44 7.57 4.09 -3.51
N TYR A 45 7.81 4.10 -2.22
CA TYR A 45 9.15 3.94 -1.65
C TYR A 45 9.18 2.84 -0.62
N ARG A 46 10.24 2.04 -0.63
CA ARG A 46 10.60 1.14 0.47
C ARG A 46 11.58 1.87 1.37
N PHE A 47 11.28 1.93 2.67
CA PHE A 47 12.18 2.50 3.68
C PHE A 47 12.54 1.44 4.73
N PRO A 48 13.83 1.15 4.94
CA PRO A 48 14.26 0.45 6.14
C PRO A 48 14.06 1.36 7.36
N ILE A 49 13.69 0.78 8.49
CA ILE A 49 13.61 1.50 9.77
C ILE A 49 14.92 1.27 10.51
N VAL A 50 15.67 2.35 10.75
CA VAL A 50 16.97 2.31 11.41
C VAL A 50 16.91 2.66 12.89
N GLU A 51 15.82 3.32 13.33
CA GLU A 51 15.52 3.60 14.72
C GLU A 51 14.03 3.34 14.98
N GLY A 52 13.70 2.58 16.01
CA GLY A 52 12.33 2.22 16.40
C GLY A 52 12.31 1.34 17.64
N SER A 53 11.13 0.95 18.08
CA SER A 53 10.94 -0.02 19.17
C SER A 53 11.03 -1.47 18.65
N HIS A 54 11.01 -2.44 19.55
CA HIS A 54 10.97 -3.87 19.19
C HIS A 54 9.67 -4.29 18.46
N GLU A 55 8.63 -3.47 18.53
CA GLU A 55 7.35 -3.71 17.84
C GLU A 55 7.31 -3.12 16.43
N THR A 56 8.31 -2.31 16.06
CA THR A 56 8.36 -1.72 14.72
C THR A 56 8.84 -2.73 13.70
N PRO A 57 8.29 -2.73 12.47
CA PRO A 57 8.79 -3.59 11.40
C PRO A 57 10.21 -3.19 10.97
N ALA A 58 10.93 -4.09 10.33
CA ALA A 58 12.27 -3.79 9.80
C ALA A 58 12.23 -2.79 8.63
N SER A 59 11.15 -2.79 7.87
CA SER A 59 10.93 -1.89 6.74
C SER A 59 9.45 -1.65 6.49
N VAL A 60 9.14 -0.59 5.76
CA VAL A 60 7.77 -0.22 5.35
C VAL A 60 7.73 0.23 3.91
N ILE A 61 6.55 0.12 3.30
CA ILE A 61 6.25 0.74 2.01
C ILE A 61 5.45 2.02 2.27
N VAL A 62 5.94 3.13 1.73
CA VAL A 62 5.28 4.43 1.74
C VAL A 62 4.76 4.72 0.34
N LYS A 63 3.44 4.88 0.20
CA LYS A 63 2.77 5.30 -1.03
C LYS A 63 2.24 6.70 -0.88
N VAL A 64 2.52 7.56 -1.85
CA VAL A 64 2.05 8.96 -1.85
C VAL A 64 1.40 9.27 -3.18
N VAL A 65 0.30 10.00 -3.14
CA VAL A 65 -0.33 10.56 -4.36
C VAL A 65 0.70 11.43 -5.09
N ASN A 66 0.81 11.22 -6.39
CA ASN A 66 1.59 12.09 -7.25
C ASN A 66 0.63 12.95 -8.10
N PRO A 67 0.20 14.14 -7.61
CA PRO A 67 -0.72 14.98 -8.34
C PRO A 67 -0.02 15.57 -9.58
N THR A 68 -0.81 15.74 -10.64
CA THR A 68 -0.35 16.40 -11.88
C THR A 68 -1.27 17.58 -12.18
N GLU A 69 -0.86 18.46 -13.10
CA GLU A 69 -1.73 19.55 -13.55
C GLU A 69 -3.10 19.06 -14.09
N LYS A 70 -3.12 17.88 -14.73
CA LYS A 70 -4.32 17.26 -15.29
C LYS A 70 -5.13 16.46 -14.26
N ALA A 71 -4.53 16.11 -13.12
CA ALA A 71 -5.15 15.33 -12.07
C ALA A 71 -4.70 15.92 -10.71
N PRO A 72 -5.34 17.01 -10.28
CA PRO A 72 -5.04 17.64 -8.99
C PRO A 72 -5.37 16.69 -7.84
N TYR A 73 -4.85 17.03 -6.67
CA TYR A 73 -5.14 16.27 -5.45
C TYR A 73 -6.60 16.50 -5.01
N ASP A 74 -7.50 15.66 -5.49
CA ASP A 74 -8.89 15.60 -5.05
C ASP A 74 -9.38 14.14 -5.01
N PRO A 75 -9.54 13.55 -3.81
CA PRO A 75 -10.02 12.17 -3.68
C PRO A 75 -11.50 11.98 -4.03
N ALA A 76 -12.27 13.05 -4.21
CA ALA A 76 -13.67 12.98 -4.62
C ALA A 76 -13.85 12.79 -6.14
N ILE A 77 -12.85 13.18 -6.92
CA ILE A 77 -12.90 13.03 -8.38
C ILE A 77 -12.47 11.60 -8.76
N ALA A 78 -13.40 10.86 -9.38
CA ALA A 78 -13.15 9.49 -9.84
C ALA A 78 -11.96 9.43 -10.81
N ASP A 79 -11.27 8.28 -10.79
CA ASP A 79 -10.13 7.94 -11.65
C ASP A 79 -8.89 8.84 -11.50
N THR A 80 -8.86 9.71 -10.49
CA THR A 80 -7.65 10.47 -10.12
C THR A 80 -6.67 9.61 -9.30
N PRO A 81 -5.37 9.98 -9.25
CA PRO A 81 -4.42 9.33 -8.37
C PRO A 81 -4.86 9.31 -6.89
N ALA A 82 -5.43 10.41 -6.41
CA ALA A 82 -5.95 10.52 -5.06
C ALA A 82 -7.12 9.56 -4.83
N TRP A 83 -8.09 9.51 -5.73
CA TRP A 83 -9.23 8.58 -5.66
C TRP A 83 -8.75 7.12 -5.58
N THR A 84 -7.78 6.74 -6.41
CA THR A 84 -7.21 5.39 -6.41
C THR A 84 -6.54 5.03 -5.08
N LEU A 85 -5.70 5.93 -4.55
CA LEU A 85 -5.01 5.70 -3.28
C LEU A 85 -5.98 5.60 -2.10
N PHE A 86 -7.04 6.42 -2.09
CA PHE A 86 -8.05 6.38 -1.02
C PHE A 86 -8.96 5.14 -1.09
N ASN A 87 -9.19 4.60 -2.28
CA ASN A 87 -9.84 3.29 -2.44
C ASN A 87 -8.94 2.16 -1.93
N GLU A 88 -7.64 2.21 -2.21
CA GLU A 88 -6.66 1.26 -1.66
C GLU A 88 -6.64 1.34 -0.12
N TRP A 89 -6.62 2.55 0.46
CA TRP A 89 -6.76 2.74 1.90
C TRP A 89 -8.00 2.06 2.46
N ALA A 90 -9.16 2.34 1.85
CA ALA A 90 -10.42 1.75 2.28
C ALA A 90 -10.39 0.21 2.18
N ALA A 91 -9.83 -0.34 1.11
CA ALA A 91 -9.74 -1.79 0.90
C ALA A 91 -8.85 -2.46 1.95
N LEU A 92 -7.67 -1.92 2.21
CA LEU A 92 -6.75 -2.45 3.23
C LEU A 92 -7.38 -2.40 4.62
N GLN A 93 -8.00 -1.27 4.96
CA GLN A 93 -8.69 -1.13 6.25
C GLN A 93 -9.88 -2.07 6.38
N PHE A 94 -10.67 -2.23 5.32
CA PHE A 94 -11.79 -3.14 5.28
C PHE A 94 -11.36 -4.58 5.55
N LEU A 95 -10.33 -5.06 4.84
CA LEU A 95 -9.80 -6.40 5.05
C LEU A 95 -9.26 -6.63 6.45
N GLN A 96 -8.54 -5.65 7.02
CA GLN A 96 -8.03 -5.75 8.39
C GLN A 96 -9.14 -5.81 9.45
N GLN A 97 -10.32 -5.28 9.18
CA GLN A 97 -11.47 -5.31 10.08
C GLN A 97 -12.31 -6.59 9.95
N MET A 98 -12.11 -7.35 8.88
CA MET A 98 -12.86 -8.57 8.64
C MET A 98 -12.24 -9.77 9.37
N PRO A 99 -13.04 -10.58 10.08
CA PRO A 99 -12.55 -11.85 10.63
C PRO A 99 -12.01 -12.75 9.52
N GLY A 100 -10.75 -13.16 9.60
CA GLY A 100 -10.09 -13.96 8.56
C GLY A 100 -9.46 -13.18 7.41
N GLY A 101 -9.48 -11.85 7.47
CA GLY A 101 -8.85 -10.97 6.47
C GLY A 101 -7.34 -10.81 6.64
N ASP A 102 -6.80 -11.20 7.79
CA ASP A 102 -5.36 -11.16 8.05
C ASP A 102 -4.58 -12.02 7.04
N GLY A 103 -3.50 -11.44 6.51
CA GLY A 103 -2.63 -12.12 5.55
C GLY A 103 -3.17 -12.18 4.11
N LEU A 104 -4.37 -11.64 3.81
CA LEU A 104 -4.90 -11.53 2.44
C LEU A 104 -4.42 -10.26 1.71
N ALA A 105 -3.88 -9.29 2.45
CA ALA A 105 -3.32 -8.06 1.91
C ALA A 105 -2.24 -7.53 2.87
N PRO A 106 -1.36 -6.63 2.40
CA PRO A 106 -0.40 -5.96 3.27
C PRO A 106 -1.12 -5.24 4.42
N ARG A 107 -0.55 -5.29 5.62
CA ARG A 107 -1.07 -4.56 6.77
C ARG A 107 -0.96 -3.06 6.54
N LEU A 108 -2.05 -2.34 6.76
CA LEU A 108 -2.05 -0.88 6.83
C LEU A 108 -1.59 -0.45 8.22
N TYR A 109 -0.45 0.24 8.32
CA TYR A 109 0.02 0.78 9.60
C TYR A 109 -0.65 2.11 9.91
N THR A 110 -0.63 3.04 8.96
CA THR A 110 -1.24 4.35 9.10
C THR A 110 -1.50 4.98 7.73
N ALA A 111 -2.32 6.02 7.71
CA ALA A 111 -2.60 6.80 6.52
C ALA A 111 -2.94 8.24 6.90
N ASP A 112 -2.56 9.17 6.05
CA ASP A 112 -2.85 10.59 6.23
C ASP A 112 -3.49 11.19 4.98
N LYS A 113 -4.66 11.77 5.18
CA LYS A 113 -5.45 12.35 4.11
C LYS A 113 -4.85 13.66 3.59
N THR A 114 -4.27 14.45 4.49
CA THR A 114 -3.72 15.77 4.15
C THR A 114 -2.54 15.67 3.22
N SER A 115 -1.64 14.72 3.49
CA SER A 115 -0.48 14.45 2.64
C SER A 115 -0.75 13.46 1.51
N GLY A 116 -1.93 12.82 1.47
CA GLY A 116 -2.24 11.76 0.50
C GLY A 116 -1.29 10.58 0.62
N MET A 117 -1.07 10.10 1.85
CA MET A 117 -0.05 9.10 2.15
C MET A 117 -0.66 7.84 2.77
N LEU A 118 -0.19 6.68 2.33
CA LEU A 118 -0.40 5.38 3.00
C LEU A 118 0.96 4.81 3.42
N ILE A 119 1.01 4.22 4.61
CA ILE A 119 2.16 3.45 5.08
C ILE A 119 1.70 2.03 5.38
N ILE A 120 2.24 1.08 4.65
CA ILE A 120 1.82 -0.31 4.66
C ILE A 120 3.01 -1.24 4.93
N GLU A 121 2.67 -2.47 5.23
CA GLU A 121 3.63 -3.55 5.39
C GLU A 121 4.48 -3.75 4.14
N ASP A 122 5.78 -3.94 4.37
CA ASP A 122 6.71 -4.42 3.35
C ASP A 122 6.71 -5.95 3.36
N LEU A 123 6.20 -6.54 2.30
CA LEU A 123 6.17 -8.00 2.14
C LEU A 123 7.53 -8.58 1.72
N GLY A 124 8.56 -7.72 1.62
CA GLY A 124 9.91 -8.14 1.24
C GLY A 124 10.06 -8.34 -0.26
N GLU A 125 11.11 -9.08 -0.61
CA GLU A 125 11.43 -9.44 -2.00
C GLU A 125 10.90 -10.84 -2.28
N GLY A 126 9.92 -10.92 -3.19
CA GLY A 126 9.37 -12.18 -3.67
C GLY A 126 9.29 -12.19 -5.19
N LYS A 127 9.24 -13.37 -5.77
CA LYS A 127 8.93 -13.51 -7.19
C LYS A 127 7.48 -13.10 -7.44
N HIS A 128 7.24 -12.27 -8.43
CA HIS A 128 5.91 -12.00 -8.94
C HIS A 128 5.35 -13.22 -9.70
N LEU A 129 4.03 -13.34 -9.76
CA LEU A 129 3.37 -14.47 -10.44
C LEU A 129 3.80 -14.61 -11.91
N ASP A 130 3.97 -13.48 -12.61
CA ASP A 130 4.44 -13.46 -14.00
C ASP A 130 5.84 -14.04 -14.15
N GLN A 131 6.72 -13.87 -13.19
CA GLN A 131 8.07 -14.45 -13.19
C GLN A 131 8.02 -15.98 -13.08
N PHE A 132 7.10 -16.54 -12.30
CA PHE A 132 6.88 -18.00 -12.27
C PHE A 132 6.33 -18.51 -13.58
N LEU A 133 5.40 -17.77 -14.21
CA LEU A 133 4.76 -18.18 -15.46
C LEU A 133 5.69 -18.07 -16.67
N LEU A 134 6.68 -17.20 -16.61
CA LEU A 134 7.68 -17.00 -17.68
C LEU A 134 8.96 -17.83 -17.49
N ASP A 135 9.11 -18.48 -16.34
CA ASP A 135 10.22 -19.37 -16.05
C ASP A 135 10.00 -20.75 -16.73
N ASN A 136 11.08 -21.51 -16.93
CA ASN A 136 11.01 -22.84 -17.55
C ASN A 136 10.65 -23.97 -16.56
N ASP A 137 10.14 -23.62 -15.37
CA ASP A 137 9.69 -24.57 -14.33
C ASP A 137 8.17 -24.65 -14.30
N ALA A 138 7.62 -25.61 -15.06
CA ALA A 138 6.16 -25.80 -15.13
C ALA A 138 5.52 -26.18 -13.79
N GLN A 139 6.24 -26.90 -12.92
CA GLN A 139 5.73 -27.31 -11.63
C GLN A 139 5.65 -26.10 -10.67
N ALA A 140 6.65 -25.24 -10.65
CA ALA A 140 6.64 -24.01 -9.87
C ALA A 140 5.55 -23.04 -10.36
N ALA A 141 5.35 -22.95 -11.69
CA ALA A 141 4.29 -22.14 -12.29
C ALA A 141 2.88 -22.63 -11.89
N GLU A 142 2.64 -23.94 -11.96
CA GLU A 142 1.37 -24.55 -11.54
C GLU A 142 1.09 -24.29 -10.06
N GLN A 143 2.08 -24.49 -9.18
CA GLN A 143 1.93 -24.24 -7.76
C GLN A 143 1.62 -22.76 -7.47
N ALA A 144 2.32 -21.84 -8.12
CA ALA A 144 2.07 -20.41 -7.96
C ALA A 144 0.66 -19.99 -8.41
N LEU A 145 0.13 -20.60 -9.49
CA LEU A 145 -1.25 -20.40 -9.92
C LEU A 145 -2.27 -20.95 -8.93
N LEU A 146 -2.02 -22.13 -8.38
CA LEU A 146 -2.90 -22.73 -7.36
C LEU A 146 -2.93 -21.87 -6.10
N ASP A 147 -1.77 -21.41 -5.61
CA ASP A 147 -1.68 -20.53 -4.45
C ASP A 147 -2.41 -19.20 -4.68
N PHE A 148 -2.22 -18.59 -5.86
CA PHE A 148 -2.95 -17.39 -6.26
C PHE A 148 -4.46 -17.62 -6.29
N ALA A 149 -4.92 -18.72 -6.88
CA ALA A 149 -6.35 -19.06 -6.96
C ALA A 149 -6.97 -19.27 -5.57
N ILE A 150 -6.25 -19.92 -4.65
CA ILE A 150 -6.69 -20.13 -3.27
C ILE A 150 -6.85 -18.79 -2.54
N VAL A 151 -5.83 -17.91 -2.59
CA VAL A 151 -5.88 -16.60 -1.95
C VAL A 151 -6.99 -15.74 -2.53
N HIS A 152 -7.11 -15.72 -3.86
CA HIS A 152 -8.16 -14.97 -4.57
C HIS A 152 -9.57 -15.49 -4.25
N GLY A 153 -9.75 -16.82 -4.19
CA GLY A 153 -10.99 -17.45 -3.77
C GLY A 153 -11.39 -17.11 -2.34
N ARG A 154 -10.41 -17.11 -1.41
CA ARG A 154 -10.61 -16.67 -0.03
C ARG A 154 -11.03 -15.21 0.06
N LEU A 155 -10.35 -14.33 -0.68
CA LEU A 155 -10.69 -12.92 -0.74
C LEU A 155 -12.13 -12.70 -1.20
N HIS A 156 -12.53 -13.33 -2.31
CA HIS A 156 -13.89 -13.24 -2.82
C HIS A 156 -14.93 -13.78 -1.83
N THR A 157 -14.69 -14.95 -1.25
CA THR A 157 -15.62 -15.55 -0.27
C THR A 157 -15.78 -14.64 0.95
N LEU A 158 -14.69 -14.05 1.44
CA LEU A 158 -14.71 -13.19 2.60
C LEU A 158 -15.44 -11.87 2.33
N THR A 159 -15.25 -11.29 1.13
CA THR A 159 -15.81 -9.97 0.80
C THR A 159 -17.21 -10.03 0.16
N MET A 160 -17.67 -11.23 -0.19
CA MET A 160 -19.02 -11.43 -0.75
C MET A 160 -20.09 -10.96 0.23
N GLN A 161 -21.07 -10.18 -0.26
CA GLN A 161 -22.17 -9.57 0.52
C GLN A 161 -21.77 -8.37 1.40
N HIS A 162 -20.51 -7.92 1.38
CA HIS A 162 -20.05 -6.76 2.14
C HIS A 162 -19.81 -5.51 1.27
N SER A 163 -20.40 -5.46 0.07
CA SER A 163 -20.20 -4.34 -0.88
C SER A 163 -20.68 -3.00 -0.33
N GLU A 164 -21.77 -2.97 0.44
CA GLU A 164 -22.30 -1.73 1.03
C GLU A 164 -21.40 -1.20 2.15
N GLU A 165 -20.88 -2.09 3.00
CA GLU A 165 -19.94 -1.73 4.07
C GLU A 165 -18.66 -1.14 3.48
N PHE A 166 -18.11 -1.80 2.44
CA PHE A 166 -16.96 -1.29 1.71
C PHE A 166 -17.23 0.07 1.07
N ALA A 167 -18.36 0.22 0.38
CA ALA A 167 -18.74 1.47 -0.27
C ALA A 167 -18.90 2.62 0.75
N HIS A 168 -19.48 2.33 1.92
CA HIS A 168 -19.59 3.31 3.01
C HIS A 168 -18.21 3.76 3.52
N LEU A 169 -17.30 2.81 3.74
CA LEU A 169 -15.94 3.09 4.19
C LEU A 169 -15.16 3.90 3.15
N ALA A 170 -15.21 3.51 1.88
CA ALA A 170 -14.56 4.20 0.78
C ALA A 170 -15.07 5.65 0.61
N ASN A 171 -16.38 5.85 0.68
CA ASN A 171 -16.97 7.18 0.63
C ASN A 171 -16.53 8.05 1.80
N ARG A 172 -16.48 7.51 3.02
CA ARG A 172 -16.01 8.23 4.20
C ARG A 172 -14.54 8.66 4.07
N ARG A 173 -13.69 7.83 3.44
CA ARG A 173 -12.28 8.16 3.21
C ARG A 173 -12.10 9.25 2.16
N ARG A 174 -12.93 9.26 1.12
CA ARG A 174 -12.85 10.24 0.02
C ARG A 174 -13.49 11.59 0.33
N ARG A 175 -14.49 11.67 1.21
CA ARG A 175 -15.11 12.96 1.56
C ARG A 175 -14.10 13.88 2.22
N CYS A 176 -13.91 15.07 1.64
CA CYS A 176 -13.27 16.19 2.32
C CYS A 176 -14.22 16.68 3.42
N THR A 177 -13.76 16.74 4.66
CA THR A 177 -14.41 17.46 5.74
C THR A 177 -13.99 18.90 5.68
#